data_b094da5e5122d69161aab8c51be75745
#
_entry.id   b094da5e5122d69161aab8c51be75745
#
_cell.length_a   1.000
_cell.length_b   1.000
_cell.length_c   1.000
_cell.angle_alpha   90.00
_cell.angle_beta   90.00
_cell.angle_gamma   90.00
#
_symmetry.space_group_name_H-M   'P 1'
#
loop_
_entity.id
_entity.type
_entity.pdbx_description
1 polymer ?
#
loop_
_entity_poly.entity_id
_entity_poly.type
_entity_poly.pdbx_seq_one_letter_code
_entity_poly.pdbx_strand_id
1 'polypeptide(L)'
;MAHDIAKRLVRIDSPQQTADSDGEPPARRRGRPATGKATRDGSHVQSLARALSLLVEIADSDGGASLSELAHRAGLPPSTAHRLLKSLEQQGFVQHDLQRASWHVGVQAFTVGNAFLRNRDVVEIARPHMRQLMEESGESVNLGILEGAELVYLAQVECREVMRVLARPGGRAPLHCSGMGKALLAAAPDGQANKLLAPTMPRFTDKTISTLAAMLRELAAIRQRGYSIDDEEYAAGLRCVAATVHDEHGEPIAAISLSGPTARMTDPRMRQLGDMVARAALEITYAVGGRPAGK
;
A
#
# COMPACT_ATOMS: atom_id res chain seq x y z
N MET A 1 1.57 -6.71 19.13
CA MET A 1 0.22 -7.23 18.83
C MET A 1 -0.39 -6.71 17.53
N ALA A 2 0.11 -5.63 16.90
CA ALA A 2 -0.40 -5.14 15.62
C ALA A 2 0.12 -5.91 14.38
N HIS A 3 1.11 -6.78 14.56
CA HIS A 3 1.80 -7.47 13.46
C HIS A 3 1.11 -8.78 13.00
N ASP A 4 0.11 -9.25 13.74
CA ASP A 4 -0.51 -10.57 13.52
C ASP A 4 -1.83 -10.54 12.72
N ILE A 5 -2.39 -9.35 12.52
CA ILE A 5 -3.71 -9.21 11.88
C ILE A 5 -3.62 -9.19 10.34
N ALA A 6 -2.49 -8.79 9.76
CA ALA A 6 -2.28 -8.75 8.31
C ALA A 6 -2.16 -10.14 7.63
N LYS A 7 -1.93 -11.21 8.43
CA LYS A 7 -1.70 -12.57 7.89
C LYS A 7 -2.96 -13.42 7.68
N ARG A 8 -4.16 -12.92 8.02
CA ARG A 8 -5.40 -13.73 8.03
C ARG A 8 -6.31 -13.61 6.82
N LEU A 9 -5.98 -12.83 5.81
CA LEU A 9 -6.90 -12.51 4.70
C LEU A 9 -6.64 -13.24 3.38
N VAL A 10 -5.85 -14.31 3.33
CA VAL A 10 -5.72 -15.14 2.12
C VAL A 10 -5.85 -16.62 2.47
N ARG A 11 -7.07 -17.09 2.73
CA ARG A 11 -7.47 -18.48 2.54
C ARG A 11 -8.93 -18.53 2.11
N ILE A 12 -9.14 -18.83 0.86
CA ILE A 12 -10.44 -19.27 0.33
C ILE A 12 -10.40 -20.79 0.32
N ASP A 13 -11.24 -21.40 1.16
CA ASP A 13 -11.42 -22.86 1.25
C ASP A 13 -12.22 -23.35 0.04
N SER A 14 -11.75 -24.44 -0.59
CA SER A 14 -12.48 -25.22 -1.55
C SER A 14 -13.19 -26.40 -0.86
N PRO A 15 -14.42 -26.76 -1.23
CA PRO A 15 -15.18 -27.80 -0.55
C PRO A 15 -14.68 -29.21 -0.93
N GLN A 16 -14.63 -30.08 0.10
CA GLN A 16 -14.40 -31.52 0.00
C GLN A 16 -15.57 -32.22 -0.69
N GLN A 17 -15.29 -33.07 -1.64
CA GLN A 17 -16.21 -34.13 -2.08
C GLN A 17 -15.70 -35.48 -1.60
N THR A 18 -16.62 -36.21 -0.99
CA THR A 18 -16.51 -37.56 -0.44
C THR A 18 -16.43 -38.62 -1.51
N ALA A 19 -15.61 -39.65 -1.21
CA ALA A 19 -15.44 -40.86 -2.01
C ALA A 19 -16.56 -41.85 -1.74
N ASP A 20 -16.89 -42.68 -2.73
CA ASP A 20 -17.22 -44.10 -2.52
C ASP A 20 -16.94 -44.97 -3.77
N SER A 21 -16.22 -46.01 -3.50
CA SER A 21 -16.24 -47.45 -3.82
C SER A 21 -16.10 -47.98 -5.24
N ASP A 22 -15.11 -48.89 -5.30
CA ASP A 22 -15.03 -50.24 -5.91
C ASP A 22 -15.08 -50.44 -7.45
N GLY A 23 -14.05 -51.13 -7.94
CA GLY A 23 -14.07 -51.81 -9.22
C GLY A 23 -12.69 -52.04 -9.86
N GLU A 24 -12.27 -53.29 -9.90
CA GLU A 24 -11.01 -53.89 -10.40
C GLU A 24 -10.76 -53.65 -11.91
N PRO A 25 -9.51 -53.83 -12.42
CA PRO A 25 -9.05 -53.29 -13.68
C PRO A 25 -9.13 -54.28 -14.88
N PRO A 26 -9.09 -53.80 -16.09
CA PRO A 26 -8.30 -54.48 -17.13
C PRO A 26 -7.45 -53.57 -18.04
N ALA A 27 -6.26 -54.08 -18.31
CA ALA A 27 -5.48 -54.06 -19.54
C ALA A 27 -5.10 -52.73 -20.23
N ARG A 28 -3.78 -52.54 -20.25
CA ARG A 28 -3.01 -51.57 -21.04
C ARG A 28 -3.43 -51.49 -22.51
N ARG A 29 -3.80 -50.29 -22.97
CA ARG A 29 -3.68 -49.89 -24.38
C ARG A 29 -2.88 -48.60 -24.46
N ARG A 30 -1.75 -48.61 -25.18
CA ARG A 30 -1.00 -47.45 -25.61
C ARG A 30 -1.90 -46.62 -26.54
N GLY A 31 -2.28 -45.43 -26.13
CA GLY A 31 -3.04 -44.44 -26.90
C GLY A 31 -2.36 -43.09 -26.80
N ARG A 32 -2.10 -42.52 -27.96
CA ARG A 32 -1.62 -41.17 -28.28
C ARG A 32 -2.26 -40.12 -27.40
N PRO A 33 -1.53 -39.09 -26.86
CA PRO A 33 -2.12 -38.05 -26.01
C PRO A 33 -3.09 -37.20 -26.82
N ALA A 34 -4.32 -37.11 -26.33
CA ALA A 34 -5.34 -36.22 -26.85
C ALA A 34 -4.91 -34.79 -26.54
N THR A 35 -4.98 -33.93 -27.56
CA THR A 35 -4.86 -32.47 -27.46
C THR A 35 -6.06 -31.92 -26.69
N GLY A 36 -5.92 -31.82 -25.36
CA GLY A 36 -6.86 -31.10 -24.51
C GLY A 36 -6.75 -29.61 -24.80
N LYS A 37 -7.86 -28.98 -25.09
CA LYS A 37 -8.02 -27.53 -25.17
C LYS A 37 -7.47 -26.90 -23.89
N ALA A 38 -6.33 -26.24 -24.02
CA ALA A 38 -5.81 -25.36 -22.96
C ALA A 38 -6.78 -24.19 -22.84
N THR A 39 -7.52 -24.12 -21.74
CA THR A 39 -8.14 -22.91 -21.27
C THR A 39 -7.02 -21.88 -21.09
N ARG A 40 -7.09 -20.78 -21.83
CA ARG A 40 -6.22 -19.62 -21.70
C ARG A 40 -6.53 -18.92 -20.38
N ASP A 41 -6.17 -19.53 -19.28
CA ASP A 41 -5.93 -18.83 -18.04
C ASP A 41 -4.47 -18.40 -18.09
N GLY A 42 -4.20 -17.09 -17.92
CA GLY A 42 -2.89 -16.50 -18.13
C GLY A 42 -1.81 -17.29 -17.39
N SER A 43 -0.87 -17.88 -18.13
CA SER A 43 0.21 -18.68 -17.55
C SER A 43 1.13 -17.77 -16.73
N HIS A 44 0.77 -17.54 -15.47
CA HIS A 44 1.72 -16.99 -14.52
C HIS A 44 2.92 -17.93 -14.43
N VAL A 45 4.10 -17.41 -14.76
CA VAL A 45 5.35 -18.17 -14.59
C VAL A 45 5.57 -18.31 -13.08
N GLN A 46 5.14 -19.45 -12.54
CA GLN A 46 5.11 -19.72 -11.11
C GLN A 46 6.47 -19.48 -10.42
N SER A 47 7.58 -19.78 -11.11
CA SER A 47 8.92 -19.51 -10.58
C SER A 47 9.21 -18.02 -10.42
N LEU A 48 8.74 -17.17 -11.35
CA LEU A 48 8.87 -15.72 -11.26
C LEU A 48 8.03 -15.15 -10.10
N ALA A 49 6.77 -15.57 -10.01
CA ALA A 49 5.91 -15.15 -8.90
C ALA A 49 6.51 -15.49 -7.53
N ARG A 50 7.04 -16.72 -7.38
CA ARG A 50 7.72 -17.17 -6.16
C ARG A 50 9.00 -16.39 -5.86
N ALA A 51 9.79 -16.05 -6.89
CA ALA A 51 11.00 -15.25 -6.72
C ALA A 51 10.67 -13.82 -6.24
N LEU A 52 9.66 -13.18 -6.83
CA LEU A 52 9.18 -11.86 -6.42
C LEU A 52 8.59 -11.89 -5.00
N SER A 53 7.85 -12.95 -4.63
CA SER A 53 7.36 -13.13 -3.26
C SER A 53 8.50 -13.18 -2.24
N LEU A 54 9.58 -13.92 -2.54
CA LEU A 54 10.77 -13.94 -1.67
C LEU A 54 11.42 -12.56 -1.53
N LEU A 55 11.48 -11.78 -2.61
CA LEU A 55 12.03 -10.42 -2.57
C LEU A 55 11.20 -9.50 -1.66
N VAL A 56 9.87 -9.61 -1.71
CA VAL A 56 8.96 -8.87 -0.82
C VAL A 56 9.16 -9.29 0.64
N GLU A 57 9.24 -10.60 0.93
CA GLU A 57 9.48 -11.10 2.29
C GLU A 57 10.81 -10.60 2.89
N ILE A 58 11.85 -10.45 2.06
CA ILE A 58 13.12 -9.85 2.49
C ILE A 58 12.93 -8.36 2.78
N ALA A 59 12.23 -7.63 1.93
CA ALA A 59 11.99 -6.20 2.11
C ALA A 59 11.19 -5.90 3.39
N ASP A 60 10.25 -6.78 3.76
CA ASP A 60 9.44 -6.67 4.98
C ASP A 60 10.20 -7.12 6.26
N SER A 61 11.43 -7.63 6.12
CA SER A 61 12.23 -8.11 7.25
C SER A 61 13.20 -7.04 7.72
N ASP A 62 13.04 -6.55 8.96
CA ASP A 62 13.99 -5.61 9.56
C ASP A 62 15.35 -6.32 9.80
N GLY A 63 16.39 -5.87 9.06
CA GLY A 63 17.74 -6.41 9.19
C GLY A 63 18.03 -7.71 8.42
N GLY A 64 17.16 -8.10 7.47
CA GLY A 64 17.30 -9.30 6.65
C GLY A 64 16.65 -10.54 7.27
N ALA A 65 16.63 -11.65 6.52
CA ALA A 65 16.04 -12.90 6.97
C ALA A 65 16.86 -14.12 6.53
N SER A 66 16.84 -15.19 7.33
CA SER A 66 17.49 -16.46 7.00
C SER A 66 16.74 -17.21 5.89
N LEU A 67 17.45 -18.14 5.22
CA LEU A 67 16.84 -19.02 4.20
C LEU A 67 15.61 -19.78 4.75
N SER A 68 15.70 -20.27 5.98
CA SER A 68 14.64 -21.05 6.60
C SER A 68 13.38 -20.23 6.86
N GLU A 69 13.54 -19.00 7.35
CA GLU A 69 12.43 -18.08 7.57
C GLU A 69 11.75 -17.68 6.27
N LEU A 70 12.54 -17.33 5.25
CA LEU A 70 12.02 -16.94 3.93
C LEU A 70 11.28 -18.11 3.26
N ALA A 71 11.84 -19.33 3.32
CA ALA A 71 11.21 -20.52 2.79
C ALA A 71 9.88 -20.81 3.50
N HIS A 72 9.84 -20.69 4.81
CA HIS A 72 8.62 -20.89 5.61
C HIS A 72 7.54 -19.84 5.27
N ARG A 73 7.90 -18.55 5.27
CA ARG A 73 6.96 -17.45 4.96
C ARG A 73 6.40 -17.54 3.56
N ALA A 74 7.24 -17.88 2.57
CA ALA A 74 6.84 -18.05 1.18
C ALA A 74 6.14 -19.38 0.88
N GLY A 75 6.05 -20.30 1.86
CA GLY A 75 5.47 -21.65 1.66
C GLY A 75 6.25 -22.50 0.66
N LEU A 76 7.58 -22.38 0.62
CA LEU A 76 8.45 -23.05 -0.35
C LEU A 76 9.38 -24.08 0.34
N PRO A 77 9.72 -25.18 -0.36
CA PRO A 77 10.83 -26.00 0.08
C PRO A 77 12.13 -25.20 0.14
N PRO A 78 12.98 -25.37 1.18
CA PRO A 78 14.24 -24.62 1.33
C PRO A 78 15.16 -24.68 0.10
N SER A 79 15.25 -25.83 -0.57
CA SER A 79 16.03 -26.00 -1.80
C SER A 79 15.51 -25.14 -2.97
N THR A 80 14.18 -24.98 -3.07
CA THR A 80 13.55 -24.11 -4.08
C THR A 80 13.79 -22.66 -3.75
N ALA A 81 13.56 -22.24 -2.49
CA ALA A 81 13.82 -20.88 -2.04
C ALA A 81 15.29 -20.49 -2.27
N HIS A 82 16.24 -21.36 -1.88
CA HIS A 82 17.66 -21.12 -2.09
C HIS A 82 18.01 -20.91 -3.57
N ARG A 83 17.50 -21.75 -4.48
CA ARG A 83 17.77 -21.61 -5.93
C ARG A 83 17.21 -20.30 -6.48
N LEU A 84 16.00 -19.87 -6.06
CA LEU A 84 15.40 -18.61 -6.48
C LEU A 84 16.17 -17.41 -5.93
N LEU A 85 16.58 -17.45 -4.65
CA LEU A 85 17.41 -16.42 -4.03
C LEU A 85 18.76 -16.28 -4.71
N LYS A 86 19.42 -17.39 -5.07
CA LYS A 86 20.67 -17.36 -5.85
C LYS A 86 20.48 -16.73 -7.24
N SER A 87 19.35 -16.97 -7.89
CA SER A 87 19.04 -16.32 -9.17
C SER A 87 18.80 -14.82 -9.00
N LEU A 88 18.10 -14.38 -7.94
CA LEU A 88 17.92 -12.97 -7.61
C LEU A 88 19.25 -12.29 -7.24
N GLU A 89 20.13 -12.99 -6.53
CA GLU A 89 21.47 -12.51 -6.17
C GLU A 89 22.33 -12.28 -7.41
N GLN A 90 22.34 -13.24 -8.36
CA GLN A 90 23.05 -13.09 -9.64
C GLN A 90 22.60 -11.85 -10.43
N GLN A 91 21.34 -11.46 -10.28
CA GLN A 91 20.78 -10.24 -10.89
C GLN A 91 20.90 -8.99 -10.00
N GLY A 92 21.51 -9.12 -8.81
CA GLY A 92 21.71 -8.01 -7.88
C GLY A 92 20.46 -7.53 -7.13
N PHE A 93 19.32 -8.25 -7.23
CA PHE A 93 18.08 -7.90 -6.54
C PHE A 93 18.11 -8.24 -5.06
N VAL A 94 18.90 -9.22 -4.66
CA VAL A 94 19.18 -9.57 -3.26
C VAL A 94 20.67 -9.76 -3.06
N GLN A 95 21.12 -9.71 -1.82
CA GLN A 95 22.49 -10.03 -1.41
C GLN A 95 22.48 -10.95 -0.19
N HIS A 96 23.44 -11.86 -0.12
CA HIS A 96 23.62 -12.78 1.00
C HIS A 96 24.75 -12.30 1.91
N ASP A 97 24.43 -12.01 3.16
CA ASP A 97 25.44 -11.76 4.20
C ASP A 97 25.91 -13.10 4.76
N LEU A 98 27.12 -13.50 4.41
CA LEU A 98 27.72 -14.76 4.84
C LEU A 98 28.02 -14.81 6.35
N GLN A 99 28.28 -13.66 6.98
CA GLN A 99 28.59 -13.61 8.42
C GLN A 99 27.32 -13.80 9.27
N ARG A 100 26.20 -13.25 8.82
CA ARG A 100 24.92 -13.34 9.51
C ARG A 100 24.02 -14.45 8.97
N ALA A 101 24.45 -15.15 7.92
CA ALA A 101 23.66 -16.13 7.19
C ALA A 101 22.25 -15.60 6.80
N SER A 102 22.15 -14.32 6.43
CA SER A 102 20.91 -13.63 6.13
C SER A 102 20.89 -13.02 4.72
N TRP A 103 19.69 -12.93 4.15
CA TRP A 103 19.43 -12.34 2.85
C TRP A 103 18.88 -10.94 3.04
N HIS A 104 19.35 -10.01 2.23
CA HIS A 104 18.98 -8.60 2.23
C HIS A 104 18.56 -8.16 0.83
N VAL A 105 17.82 -7.05 0.74
CA VAL A 105 17.52 -6.40 -0.54
C VAL A 105 18.82 -5.90 -1.17
N GLY A 106 19.01 -6.21 -2.44
CA GLY A 106 20.18 -5.79 -3.21
C GLY A 106 20.00 -4.45 -3.93
N VAL A 107 21.10 -3.88 -4.36
CA VAL A 107 21.16 -2.55 -5.00
C VAL A 107 20.31 -2.45 -6.27
N GLN A 108 20.15 -3.56 -7.01
CA GLN A 108 19.35 -3.56 -8.24
C GLN A 108 17.86 -3.33 -7.96
N ALA A 109 17.34 -3.85 -6.85
CA ALA A 109 15.96 -3.57 -6.43
C ALA A 109 15.74 -2.09 -6.16
N PHE A 110 16.69 -1.43 -5.48
CA PHE A 110 16.67 0.02 -5.27
C PHE A 110 16.73 0.79 -6.60
N THR A 111 17.59 0.40 -7.54
CA THR A 111 17.72 1.04 -8.85
C THR A 111 16.42 0.97 -9.64
N VAL A 112 15.75 -0.20 -9.64
CA VAL A 112 14.46 -0.40 -10.31
C VAL A 112 13.35 0.40 -9.62
N GLY A 113 13.32 0.36 -8.28
CA GLY A 113 12.36 1.15 -7.50
C GLY A 113 12.52 2.67 -7.72
N ASN A 114 13.76 3.14 -7.83
CA ASN A 114 14.04 4.55 -8.13
C ASN A 114 13.60 4.97 -9.55
N ALA A 115 13.55 4.04 -10.51
CA ALA A 115 13.02 4.36 -11.82
C ALA A 115 11.51 4.68 -11.78
N PHE A 116 10.76 4.03 -10.88
CA PHE A 116 9.37 4.37 -10.62
C PHE A 116 9.22 5.81 -10.10
N LEU A 117 10.09 6.24 -9.18
CA LEU A 117 10.07 7.61 -8.64
C LEU A 117 10.49 8.64 -9.67
N ARG A 118 11.47 8.33 -10.53
CA ARG A 118 11.93 9.25 -11.61
C ARG A 118 10.86 9.55 -12.66
N ASN A 119 9.96 8.62 -12.90
CA ASN A 119 8.82 8.82 -13.81
C ASN A 119 7.63 9.53 -13.14
N ARG A 120 7.79 9.96 -11.87
CA ARG A 120 6.78 10.69 -11.10
C ARG A 120 7.43 11.91 -10.49
N ASP A 121 7.51 12.98 -11.28
CA ASP A 121 8.06 14.27 -10.85
C ASP A 121 7.38 14.82 -9.58
N VAL A 122 6.16 14.34 -9.27
CA VAL A 122 5.39 14.76 -8.10
C VAL A 122 6.15 14.60 -6.78
N VAL A 123 6.99 13.58 -6.61
CA VAL A 123 7.75 13.38 -5.35
C VAL A 123 8.83 14.44 -5.21
N GLU A 124 9.59 14.70 -6.28
CA GLU A 124 10.66 15.71 -6.26
C GLU A 124 10.08 17.12 -6.12
N ILE A 125 9.02 17.43 -6.84
CA ILE A 125 8.30 18.71 -6.76
C ILE A 125 7.66 18.91 -5.40
N ALA A 126 7.02 17.89 -4.82
CA ALA A 126 6.37 18.00 -3.52
C ALA A 126 7.34 18.13 -2.34
N ARG A 127 8.56 17.60 -2.46
CA ARG A 127 9.50 17.52 -1.32
C ARG A 127 9.83 18.87 -0.66
N PRO A 128 10.09 19.99 -1.36
CA PRO A 128 10.28 21.30 -0.71
C PRO A 128 9.01 21.76 0.03
N HIS A 129 7.82 21.62 -0.55
CA HIS A 129 6.54 21.96 0.09
C HIS A 129 6.27 21.09 1.32
N MET A 130 6.60 19.80 1.26
CA MET A 130 6.50 18.90 2.42
C MET A 130 7.39 19.34 3.57
N ARG A 131 8.64 19.79 3.29
CA ARG A 131 9.55 20.30 4.32
C ARG A 131 9.01 21.58 4.95
N GLN A 132 8.56 22.52 4.14
CA GLN A 132 7.96 23.76 4.63
C GLN A 132 6.75 23.45 5.51
N LEU A 133 5.83 22.60 5.06
CA LEU A 133 4.66 22.21 5.81
C LEU A 133 5.02 21.51 7.13
N MET A 134 6.07 20.68 7.16
CA MET A 134 6.57 20.05 8.37
C MET A 134 7.15 21.09 9.35
N GLU A 135 7.91 22.06 8.86
CA GLU A 135 8.49 23.12 9.69
C GLU A 135 7.40 24.04 10.29
N GLU A 136 6.40 24.40 9.51
CA GLU A 136 5.27 25.24 9.96
C GLU A 136 4.34 24.53 10.93
N SER A 137 4.07 23.24 10.69
CA SER A 137 3.13 22.46 11.50
C SER A 137 3.77 21.77 12.70
N GLY A 138 5.06 21.43 12.62
CA GLY A 138 5.74 20.59 13.60
C GLY A 138 5.33 19.11 13.57
N GLU A 139 4.55 18.67 12.56
CA GLU A 139 4.09 17.30 12.43
C GLU A 139 4.68 16.61 11.18
N SER A 140 4.71 15.29 11.17
CA SER A 140 5.21 14.52 10.01
C SER A 140 4.30 14.68 8.81
N VAL A 141 4.91 14.88 7.63
CA VAL A 141 4.23 15.07 6.34
C VAL A 141 4.45 13.85 5.47
N ASN A 142 3.37 13.32 4.90
CA ASN A 142 3.43 12.17 4.00
C ASN A 142 2.88 12.55 2.62
N LEU A 143 3.41 11.91 1.58
CA LEU A 143 2.89 11.92 0.21
C LEU A 143 2.54 10.49 -0.19
N GLY A 144 1.38 10.29 -0.79
CA GLY A 144 0.92 8.97 -1.21
C GLY A 144 0.02 9.02 -2.43
N ILE A 145 -0.19 7.87 -3.04
CA ILE A 145 -1.01 7.69 -4.24
C ILE A 145 -2.02 6.57 -4.03
N LEU A 146 -3.03 6.57 -4.89
CA LEU A 146 -3.95 5.45 -5.04
C LEU A 146 -3.31 4.39 -5.94
N GLU A 147 -3.21 3.16 -5.46
CA GLU A 147 -2.79 2.01 -6.26
C GLU A 147 -3.76 0.84 -6.04
N GLY A 148 -4.55 0.52 -7.05
CA GLY A 148 -5.66 -0.43 -6.89
C GLY A 148 -6.69 0.07 -5.86
N ALA A 149 -6.90 -0.68 -4.79
CA ALA A 149 -7.81 -0.35 -3.69
C ALA A 149 -7.09 0.07 -2.40
N GLU A 150 -5.82 0.48 -2.48
CA GLU A 150 -4.99 0.85 -1.35
C GLU A 150 -4.28 2.20 -1.57
N LEU A 151 -3.95 2.85 -0.48
CA LEU A 151 -3.00 3.96 -0.46
C LEU A 151 -1.58 3.40 -0.43
N VAL A 152 -0.68 3.94 -1.25
CA VAL A 152 0.76 3.66 -1.19
C VAL A 152 1.52 4.93 -0.82
N TYR A 153 2.33 4.87 0.24
CA TYR A 153 3.20 5.97 0.64
C TYR A 153 4.39 6.09 -0.33
N LEU A 154 4.61 7.26 -0.90
CA LEU A 154 5.74 7.56 -1.79
C LEU A 154 6.91 8.24 -1.07
N ALA A 155 6.59 9.15 -0.15
CA ALA A 155 7.58 9.92 0.60
C ALA A 155 7.06 10.31 1.98
N GLN A 156 7.99 10.51 2.90
CA GLN A 156 7.75 11.09 4.21
C GLN A 156 8.82 12.15 4.52
N VAL A 157 8.40 13.24 5.16
CA VAL A 157 9.26 14.18 5.86
C VAL A 157 8.91 14.10 7.34
N GLU A 158 9.82 13.54 8.13
CA GLU A 158 9.59 13.32 9.55
C GLU A 158 9.74 14.62 10.34
N CYS A 159 8.85 14.85 11.31
CA CYS A 159 9.02 15.92 12.28
C CYS A 159 10.13 15.59 13.27
N ARG A 160 10.58 16.59 14.05
CA ARG A 160 11.68 16.45 15.03
C ARG A 160 11.23 15.88 16.37
N GLU A 161 9.95 15.63 16.54
CA GLU A 161 9.36 15.13 17.77
C GLU A 161 9.76 13.66 18.01
N VAL A 162 10.01 13.31 19.28
CA VAL A 162 10.35 11.93 19.67
C VAL A 162 9.19 10.98 19.37
N MET A 163 7.96 11.39 19.72
CA MET A 163 6.76 10.65 19.38
C MET A 163 6.22 11.16 18.04
N ARG A 164 6.37 10.38 17.00
CA ARG A 164 5.94 10.71 15.64
C ARG A 164 5.40 9.49 14.89
N VAL A 165 4.63 9.75 13.87
CA VAL A 165 4.11 8.72 12.96
C VAL A 165 5.18 8.37 11.93
N LEU A 166 5.46 7.08 11.76
CA LEU A 166 6.36 6.58 10.73
C LEU A 166 5.53 5.92 9.63
N ALA A 167 5.59 6.48 8.43
CA ALA A 167 5.03 5.92 7.22
C ALA A 167 6.16 5.66 6.23
N ARG A 168 6.61 4.42 6.13
CA ARG A 168 7.73 4.06 5.25
C ARG A 168 7.31 4.18 3.78
N PRO A 169 8.12 4.78 2.89
CA PRO A 169 7.89 4.70 1.46
C PRO A 169 7.71 3.24 1.00
N GLY A 170 6.72 2.99 0.13
CA GLY A 170 6.30 1.64 -0.27
C GLY A 170 5.30 0.99 0.69
N GLY A 171 5.12 1.51 1.90
CA GLY A 171 4.08 1.04 2.83
C GLY A 171 2.68 1.31 2.29
N ARG A 172 1.70 0.53 2.76
CA ARG A 172 0.30 0.58 2.31
C ARG A 172 -0.64 0.89 3.46
N ALA A 173 -1.76 1.52 3.14
CA ALA A 173 -2.84 1.75 4.08
C ALA A 173 -4.22 1.59 3.40
N PRO A 174 -5.26 1.17 4.16
CA PRO A 174 -6.61 1.10 3.64
C PRO A 174 -7.14 2.49 3.27
N LEU A 175 -7.90 2.60 2.18
CA LEU A 175 -8.44 3.88 1.70
C LEU A 175 -9.46 4.49 2.67
N HIS A 176 -10.34 3.67 3.24
CA HIS A 176 -11.51 4.13 3.99
C HIS A 176 -11.20 4.74 5.37
N CYS A 177 -10.08 4.40 5.98
CA CYS A 177 -9.73 4.86 7.32
C CYS A 177 -8.40 5.62 7.39
N SER A 178 -7.81 5.98 6.25
CA SER A 178 -6.64 6.86 6.18
C SER A 178 -7.00 8.24 5.64
N GLY A 179 -6.38 9.29 6.17
CA GLY A 179 -6.63 10.66 5.71
C GLY A 179 -6.43 10.79 4.21
N MET A 180 -5.25 10.42 3.68
CA MET A 180 -4.97 10.48 2.24
C MET A 180 -5.90 9.60 1.40
N GLY A 181 -6.24 8.41 1.88
CA GLY A 181 -7.16 7.51 1.18
C GLY A 181 -8.54 8.15 1.01
N LYS A 182 -9.09 8.74 2.08
CA LYS A 182 -10.38 9.46 2.01
C LYS A 182 -10.31 10.72 1.15
N ALA A 183 -9.18 11.46 1.16
CA ALA A 183 -8.98 12.60 0.29
C ALA A 183 -9.01 12.20 -1.19
N LEU A 184 -8.27 11.14 -1.58
CA LEU A 184 -8.25 10.61 -2.94
C LEU A 184 -9.63 10.07 -3.38
N LEU A 185 -10.34 9.35 -2.50
CA LEU A 185 -11.69 8.89 -2.78
C LEU A 185 -12.68 10.05 -2.97
N ALA A 186 -12.54 11.15 -2.20
CA ALA A 186 -13.39 12.32 -2.33
C ALA A 186 -13.14 13.08 -3.64
N ALA A 187 -11.90 13.12 -4.11
CA ALA A 187 -11.50 13.77 -5.36
C ALA A 187 -11.75 12.89 -6.60
N ALA A 188 -11.92 11.58 -6.42
CA ALA A 188 -12.16 10.66 -7.52
C ALA A 188 -13.49 10.95 -8.26
N PRO A 189 -13.59 10.65 -9.57
CA PRO A 189 -14.83 10.79 -10.34
C PRO A 189 -16.01 10.08 -9.69
N ASP A 190 -17.21 10.58 -9.95
CA ASP A 190 -18.45 10.02 -9.37
C ASP A 190 -18.60 8.52 -9.65
N GLY A 191 -18.95 7.79 -8.60
CA GLY A 191 -19.13 6.33 -8.66
C GLY A 191 -17.82 5.52 -8.55
N GLN A 192 -16.63 6.13 -8.60
CA GLN A 192 -15.38 5.38 -8.45
C GLN A 192 -15.20 4.88 -7.01
N ALA A 193 -15.58 5.65 -6.00
CA ALA A 193 -15.57 5.20 -4.61
C ALA A 193 -16.40 3.91 -4.41
N ASN A 194 -17.55 3.80 -5.08
CA ASN A 194 -18.41 2.60 -5.03
C ASN A 194 -17.74 1.35 -5.65
N LYS A 195 -16.79 1.55 -6.57
CA LYS A 195 -16.05 0.45 -7.21
C LYS A 195 -14.85 0.01 -6.37
N LEU A 196 -14.27 0.93 -5.63
CA LEU A 196 -13.07 0.70 -4.82
C LEU A 196 -13.39 0.21 -3.41
N LEU A 197 -14.59 0.53 -2.89
CA LEU A 197 -14.98 0.21 -1.52
C LEU A 197 -16.04 -0.90 -1.49
N ALA A 198 -15.85 -1.83 -0.58
CA ALA A 198 -16.88 -2.84 -0.28
C ALA A 198 -18.07 -2.20 0.47
N PRO A 199 -19.29 -2.80 0.40
CA PRO A 199 -20.44 -2.33 1.18
C PRO A 199 -20.16 -2.24 2.68
N THR A 200 -19.33 -3.15 3.21
CA THR A 200 -18.83 -3.17 4.58
C THR A 200 -17.30 -3.29 4.56
N MET A 201 -16.64 -2.44 5.32
CA MET A 201 -15.18 -2.35 5.38
C MET A 201 -14.66 -2.79 6.77
N PRO A 202 -13.43 -3.28 6.87
CA PRO A 202 -12.82 -3.66 8.14
C PRO A 202 -12.84 -2.52 9.17
N ARG A 203 -13.10 -2.84 10.44
CA ARG A 203 -12.98 -1.92 11.56
C ARG A 203 -11.63 -2.09 12.22
N PHE A 204 -10.90 -1.00 12.41
CA PHE A 204 -9.61 -0.96 13.09
C PHE A 204 -9.75 -0.38 14.50
N THR A 205 -10.69 0.56 14.66
CA THR A 205 -11.05 1.20 15.93
C THR A 205 -12.57 1.38 16.03
N ASP A 206 -13.05 1.88 17.15
CA ASP A 206 -14.48 2.21 17.31
C ASP A 206 -14.91 3.41 16.45
N LYS A 207 -13.94 4.26 16.03
CA LYS A 207 -14.19 5.41 15.17
C LYS A 207 -14.13 5.10 13.68
N THR A 208 -13.66 3.91 13.27
CA THR A 208 -13.55 3.55 11.86
C THR A 208 -14.90 3.62 11.15
N ILE A 209 -14.97 4.38 10.06
CA ILE A 209 -16.12 4.40 9.15
C ILE A 209 -16.12 3.08 8.37
N SER A 210 -17.03 2.16 8.72
CA SER A 210 -17.04 0.78 8.21
C SER A 210 -18.17 0.49 7.23
N THR A 211 -19.02 1.45 6.88
CA THR A 211 -20.11 1.25 5.92
C THR A 211 -20.00 2.21 4.74
N LEU A 212 -20.31 1.75 3.53
CA LEU A 212 -20.26 2.57 2.32
C LEU A 212 -21.16 3.80 2.44
N ALA A 213 -22.37 3.66 2.99
CA ALA A 213 -23.31 4.78 3.15
C ALA A 213 -22.75 5.89 4.08
N ALA A 214 -22.09 5.54 5.17
CA ALA A 214 -21.42 6.52 6.04
C ALA A 214 -20.22 7.15 5.34
N MET A 215 -19.43 6.35 4.62
CA MET A 215 -18.29 6.83 3.85
C MET A 215 -18.70 7.84 2.78
N LEU A 216 -19.74 7.57 2.00
CA LEU A 216 -20.22 8.52 0.97
C LEU A 216 -20.62 9.88 1.56
N ARG A 217 -21.19 9.89 2.77
CA ARG A 217 -21.48 11.16 3.49
C ARG A 217 -20.20 11.90 3.89
N GLU A 218 -19.20 11.15 4.40
CA GLU A 218 -17.90 11.74 4.74
C GLU A 218 -17.19 12.28 3.49
N LEU A 219 -17.21 11.54 2.35
CA LEU A 219 -16.62 12.03 1.11
C LEU A 219 -17.29 13.33 0.62
N ALA A 220 -18.60 13.45 0.77
CA ALA A 220 -19.30 14.70 0.45
C ALA A 220 -18.87 15.85 1.38
N ALA A 221 -18.68 15.59 2.68
CA ALA A 221 -18.18 16.58 3.62
C ALA A 221 -16.72 16.98 3.32
N ILE A 222 -15.88 16.05 2.90
CA ILE A 222 -14.49 16.30 2.47
C ILE A 222 -14.47 17.25 1.26
N ARG A 223 -15.32 17.01 0.24
CA ARG A 223 -15.42 17.89 -0.94
C ARG A 223 -15.81 19.33 -0.56
N GLN A 224 -16.70 19.50 0.41
CA GLN A 224 -17.09 20.84 0.89
C GLN A 224 -16.00 21.51 1.71
N ARG A 225 -15.32 20.75 2.57
CA ARG A 225 -14.28 21.24 3.48
C ARG A 225 -12.94 21.49 2.78
N GLY A 226 -12.64 20.74 1.70
CA GLY A 226 -11.40 20.81 0.95
C GLY A 226 -10.24 19.95 1.49
N TYR A 227 -10.45 19.26 2.61
CA TYR A 227 -9.49 18.31 3.19
C TYR A 227 -10.21 17.19 3.95
N SER A 228 -9.56 16.08 4.10
CA SER A 228 -10.03 14.93 4.89
C SER A 228 -9.48 14.95 6.30
N ILE A 229 -10.16 14.26 7.20
CA ILE A 229 -9.73 14.02 8.58
C ILE A 229 -9.76 12.52 8.83
N ASP A 230 -8.68 11.94 9.36
CA ASP A 230 -8.67 10.67 10.04
C ASP A 230 -8.61 10.97 11.56
N ASP A 231 -9.71 10.74 12.27
CA ASP A 231 -9.83 10.95 13.72
C ASP A 231 -9.74 9.59 14.41
N GLU A 232 -8.52 9.05 14.53
CA GLU A 232 -8.28 7.74 15.16
C GLU A 232 -9.02 6.57 14.45
N GLU A 233 -9.33 6.71 13.16
CA GLU A 233 -10.07 5.68 12.42
C GLU A 233 -9.19 4.48 12.08
N TYR A 234 -7.90 4.71 11.78
CA TYR A 234 -6.92 3.65 11.50
C TYR A 234 -6.26 3.12 12.76
N ALA A 235 -5.89 4.00 13.68
CA ALA A 235 -5.24 3.62 14.94
C ALA A 235 -5.61 4.59 16.06
N ALA A 236 -5.94 4.06 17.24
CA ALA A 236 -6.18 4.87 18.43
C ALA A 236 -4.94 5.71 18.77
N GLY A 237 -5.13 6.98 19.15
CA GLY A 237 -4.06 7.92 19.44
C GLY A 237 -3.42 8.58 18.23
N LEU A 238 -3.82 8.22 17.00
CA LEU A 238 -3.33 8.79 15.74
C LEU A 238 -4.40 9.66 15.10
N ARG A 239 -4.02 10.88 14.66
CA ARG A 239 -4.85 11.75 13.83
C ARG A 239 -4.11 12.18 12.58
N CYS A 240 -4.84 12.35 11.48
CA CYS A 240 -4.31 12.88 10.24
C CYS A 240 -5.28 13.87 9.60
N VAL A 241 -4.72 14.85 8.88
CA VAL A 241 -5.45 15.66 7.90
C VAL A 241 -4.78 15.54 6.54
N ALA A 242 -5.54 15.49 5.44
CA ALA A 242 -4.96 15.31 4.12
C ALA A 242 -5.74 16.06 3.04
N ALA A 243 -5.03 16.42 1.97
CA ALA A 243 -5.61 17.04 0.77
C ALA A 243 -4.99 16.46 -0.49
N THR A 244 -5.70 16.61 -1.62
CA THR A 244 -5.38 15.98 -2.89
C THR A 244 -4.58 16.93 -3.79
N VAL A 245 -3.57 16.38 -4.45
CA VAL A 245 -2.80 17.01 -5.51
C VAL A 245 -3.39 16.56 -6.85
N HIS A 246 -3.55 17.49 -7.80
CA HIS A 246 -4.21 17.26 -9.07
C HIS A 246 -3.27 17.55 -10.25
N ASP A 247 -3.52 16.92 -11.40
CA ASP A 247 -2.83 17.16 -12.66
C ASP A 247 -3.46 18.31 -13.50
N GLU A 248 -2.99 18.49 -14.73
CA GLU A 248 -3.45 19.49 -15.69
C GLU A 248 -4.92 19.30 -16.13
N HIS A 249 -5.48 18.12 -15.92
CA HIS A 249 -6.88 17.80 -16.20
C HIS A 249 -7.78 17.98 -14.97
N GLY A 250 -7.18 18.21 -13.78
CA GLY A 250 -7.88 18.27 -12.50
C GLY A 250 -8.15 16.89 -11.90
N GLU A 251 -7.48 15.85 -12.42
CA GLU A 251 -7.57 14.49 -11.90
C GLU A 251 -6.64 14.31 -10.68
N PRO A 252 -7.07 13.53 -9.66
CA PRO A 252 -6.25 13.32 -8.47
C PRO A 252 -5.06 12.40 -8.76
N ILE A 253 -3.84 12.90 -8.64
CA ILE A 253 -2.61 12.13 -8.89
C ILE A 253 -1.90 11.70 -7.61
N ALA A 254 -2.08 12.43 -6.51
CA ALA A 254 -1.49 12.13 -5.22
C ALA A 254 -2.28 12.79 -4.09
N ALA A 255 -1.96 12.47 -2.85
CA ALA A 255 -2.41 13.22 -1.68
C ALA A 255 -1.24 13.49 -0.73
N ILE A 256 -1.31 14.63 -0.03
CA ILE A 256 -0.37 15.01 1.02
C ILE A 256 -1.11 15.01 2.37
N SER A 257 -0.44 14.61 3.46
CA SER A 257 -1.03 14.61 4.79
C SER A 257 -0.09 15.11 5.87
N LEU A 258 -0.68 15.65 6.93
CA LEU A 258 -0.08 15.84 8.24
C LEU A 258 -0.56 14.73 9.17
N SER A 259 0.35 14.09 9.89
CA SER A 259 0.04 12.99 10.79
C SER A 259 0.77 13.15 12.12
N GLY A 260 0.04 12.97 13.22
CA GLY A 260 0.59 13.12 14.56
C GLY A 260 -0.28 12.48 15.64
N PRO A 261 0.21 12.42 16.89
CA PRO A 261 -0.55 11.91 18.01
C PRO A 261 -1.67 12.87 18.41
N THR A 262 -2.79 12.34 18.92
CA THR A 262 -3.96 13.11 19.38
C THR A 262 -3.60 14.17 20.41
N ALA A 263 -2.56 13.93 21.22
CA ALA A 263 -2.07 14.88 22.22
C ALA A 263 -1.62 16.23 21.61
N ARG A 264 -1.12 16.22 20.36
CA ARG A 264 -0.71 17.43 19.63
C ARG A 264 -1.72 17.84 18.57
N MET A 265 -2.45 16.89 17.98
CA MET A 265 -3.48 17.16 16.97
C MET A 265 -4.86 17.31 17.63
N THR A 266 -5.02 18.36 18.45
CA THR A 266 -6.28 18.66 19.16
C THR A 266 -7.35 19.19 18.20
N ASP A 267 -8.64 19.13 18.57
CA ASP A 267 -9.75 19.54 17.70
C ASP A 267 -9.61 20.98 17.14
N PRO A 268 -9.23 22.00 17.93
CA PRO A 268 -8.99 23.34 17.38
C PRO A 268 -7.84 23.34 16.36
N ARG A 269 -6.78 22.58 16.63
CA ARG A 269 -5.60 22.52 15.77
C ARG A 269 -5.86 21.76 14.48
N MET A 270 -6.73 20.74 14.48
CA MET A 270 -7.10 19.99 13.30
C MET A 270 -7.66 20.86 12.18
N ARG A 271 -8.41 21.90 12.50
CA ARG A 271 -8.92 22.86 11.50
C ARG A 271 -7.78 23.66 10.87
N GLN A 272 -6.91 24.21 11.70
CA GLN A 272 -5.72 24.95 11.23
C GLN A 272 -4.83 24.09 10.35
N LEU A 273 -4.52 22.85 10.79
CA LEU A 273 -3.71 21.92 10.04
C LEU A 273 -4.40 21.48 8.72
N GLY A 274 -5.74 21.37 8.72
CA GLY A 274 -6.53 21.12 7.52
C GLY A 274 -6.37 22.23 6.47
N ASP A 275 -6.44 23.49 6.88
CA ASP A 275 -6.22 24.63 5.98
C ASP A 275 -4.77 24.68 5.46
N MET A 276 -3.80 24.34 6.32
CA MET A 276 -2.38 24.29 5.93
C MET A 276 -2.13 23.19 4.89
N VAL A 277 -2.63 21.97 5.11
CA VAL A 277 -2.44 20.86 4.18
C VAL A 277 -3.15 21.10 2.85
N ALA A 278 -4.35 21.70 2.86
CA ALA A 278 -5.09 22.05 1.65
C ALA A 278 -4.32 23.09 0.81
N ARG A 279 -3.73 24.10 1.44
CA ARG A 279 -2.88 25.10 0.79
C ARG A 279 -1.63 24.45 0.19
N ALA A 280 -0.90 23.64 0.96
CA ALA A 280 0.28 22.93 0.46
C ALA A 280 -0.04 22.00 -0.72
N ALA A 281 -1.18 21.29 -0.68
CA ALA A 281 -1.64 20.47 -1.78
C ALA A 281 -1.91 21.29 -3.06
N LEU A 282 -2.49 22.48 -2.90
CA LEU A 282 -2.73 23.42 -4.00
C LEU A 282 -1.41 23.96 -4.60
N GLU A 283 -0.46 24.31 -3.76
CA GLU A 283 0.88 24.76 -4.20
C GLU A 283 1.59 23.66 -4.98
N ILE A 284 1.55 22.41 -4.50
CA ILE A 284 2.10 21.25 -5.22
C ILE A 284 1.35 21.04 -6.54
N THR A 285 0.02 21.16 -6.55
CA THR A 285 -0.81 21.05 -7.75
C THR A 285 -0.32 22.04 -8.83
N TYR A 286 -0.12 23.31 -8.48
CA TYR A 286 0.41 24.30 -9.44
C TYR A 286 1.86 24.02 -9.85
N ALA A 287 2.70 23.55 -8.93
CA ALA A 287 4.09 23.23 -9.20
C ALA A 287 4.27 22.04 -10.15
N VAL A 288 3.35 21.06 -10.14
CA VAL A 288 3.33 19.96 -11.13
C VAL A 288 2.66 20.34 -12.45
N GLY A 289 2.26 21.61 -12.65
CA GLY A 289 1.51 22.05 -13.81
C GLY A 289 0.02 21.72 -13.77
N GLY A 290 -0.49 21.32 -12.63
CA GLY A 290 -1.88 20.94 -12.43
C GLY A 290 -2.82 22.11 -12.20
N ARG A 291 -4.11 21.80 -12.07
CA ARG A 291 -5.18 22.75 -11.70
C ARG A 291 -6.09 22.11 -10.65
N PRO A 292 -6.69 22.92 -9.75
CA PRO A 292 -7.69 22.41 -8.82
C PRO A 292 -8.81 21.69 -9.56
N ALA A 293 -9.38 20.64 -8.94
CA ALA A 293 -10.60 20.03 -9.47
C ALA A 293 -11.67 21.12 -9.66
N GLY A 294 -12.32 21.12 -10.82
CA GLY A 294 -13.39 22.08 -11.11
C GLY A 294 -14.52 21.96 -10.07
N LYS A 295 -14.97 23.10 -9.54
CA LYS A 295 -16.17 23.16 -8.70
C LYS A 295 -17.42 22.90 -9.50
#